data_9e7ed411833c7457a25419741ded7b63
#
_entry.id   9e7ed411833c7457a25419741ded7b63
#
_cell.length_a   1.000
_cell.length_b   1.000
_cell.length_c   1.000
_cell.angle_alpha   90.00
_cell.angle_beta   90.00
_cell.angle_gamma   90.00
#
_symmetry.space_group_name_H-M   'P 1'
#
loop_
_entity.id
_entity.type
_entity.pdbx_description
1 polymer ?
#
loop_
_entity_poly.entity_id
_entity_poly.type
_entity_poly.pdbx_seq_one_letter_code
_entity_poly.pdbx_strand_id
1 'polypeptide(L)'
;SIALQRAALDATRLQPLAPLPGGVEYALHPRMTGLAGLFNTGRAAVQLNVGPLVVPTTRQQYMSGAVPLPPKLFSHNDQQSVWQSQGAEGSSRGWGGNMGDLALGSNGNALFTCISVTGNTVFLAGRDALQYQCSTAGAVPVKSTKDQFFYEPAMRSAFAELIQQPRTHMLENEYNRVMRRSLGAEGQVNGALAGVTLGT
;
A
#
# COMPACT_ATOMS: atom_id res chain seq x y z
N SER A 1 2.91 -8.47 28.46
CA SER A 1 3.17 -7.03 28.53
C SER A 1 4.03 -6.61 27.36
N ILE A 2 3.68 -5.50 26.69
CA ILE A 2 4.48 -4.86 25.63
C ILE A 2 5.47 -3.84 26.20
N ALA A 3 5.49 -3.67 27.52
CA ALA A 3 6.39 -2.73 28.18
C ALA A 3 7.84 -3.25 28.09
N LEU A 4 8.74 -2.37 27.65
CA LEU A 4 10.17 -2.63 27.61
C LEU A 4 10.82 -2.08 28.89
N GLN A 5 11.90 -2.72 29.33
CA GLN A 5 12.70 -2.21 30.44
C GLN A 5 13.38 -0.91 30.00
N ARG A 6 13.38 0.11 30.87
CA ARG A 6 13.91 1.43 30.55
C ARG A 6 15.40 1.38 30.11
N ALA A 7 16.20 0.60 30.76
CA ALA A 7 17.61 0.41 30.44
C ALA A 7 17.83 -0.15 29.00
N ALA A 8 16.89 -0.94 28.48
CA ALA A 8 16.97 -1.45 27.10
C ALA A 8 16.80 -0.36 26.05
N LEU A 9 16.29 0.82 26.41
CA LEU A 9 16.02 1.95 25.52
C LEU A 9 17.20 2.92 25.44
N ASP A 10 18.23 2.80 26.27
CA ASP A 10 19.32 3.79 26.34
C ASP A 10 20.08 3.92 25.00
N ALA A 11 20.30 2.80 24.31
CA ALA A 11 20.97 2.78 23.00
C ALA A 11 20.19 3.45 21.87
N THR A 12 18.90 3.70 22.04
CA THR A 12 18.00 4.27 21.04
C THR A 12 17.33 5.56 21.50
N ARG A 13 17.88 6.19 22.57
CA ARG A 13 17.39 7.48 23.07
C ARG A 13 17.54 8.53 21.98
N LEU A 14 16.48 9.30 21.76
CA LEU A 14 16.46 10.41 20.83
C LEU A 14 16.97 11.68 21.51
N GLN A 15 17.88 12.37 20.84
CA GLN A 15 18.49 13.62 21.31
C GLN A 15 17.99 14.77 20.44
N PRO A 16 16.84 15.40 20.77
CA PRO A 16 16.34 16.55 20.02
C PRO A 16 17.27 17.76 20.21
N LEU A 17 17.30 18.65 19.18
CA LEU A 17 18.13 19.86 19.20
C LEU A 17 17.81 20.82 20.37
N ALA A 18 16.57 20.78 20.85
CA ALA A 18 16.15 21.52 22.03
C ALA A 18 15.40 20.59 22.98
N PRO A 19 15.53 20.78 24.31
CA PRO A 19 14.77 20.02 25.28
C PRO A 19 13.26 20.10 25.02
N LEU A 20 12.58 18.97 25.14
CA LEU A 20 11.13 18.95 24.98
C LEU A 20 10.42 19.52 26.22
N PRO A 21 9.23 20.12 26.06
CA PRO A 21 8.45 20.65 27.17
C PRO A 21 8.20 19.57 28.22
N GLY A 22 8.31 19.95 29.50
CA GLY A 22 8.09 19.04 30.62
C GLY A 22 9.22 18.01 30.86
N GLY A 23 10.38 18.12 30.19
CA GLY A 23 11.49 17.19 30.35
C GLY A 23 11.18 15.78 29.83
N VAL A 24 10.25 15.65 28.89
CA VAL A 24 9.87 14.35 28.30
C VAL A 24 11.01 13.87 27.41
N GLU A 25 11.38 12.60 27.59
CA GLU A 25 12.37 11.92 26.76
C GLU A 25 11.71 10.81 25.94
N TYR A 26 12.18 10.62 24.72
CA TYR A 26 11.73 9.54 23.83
C TYR A 26 12.88 8.65 23.43
N ALA A 27 12.57 7.38 23.20
CA ALA A 27 13.48 6.42 22.62
C ALA A 27 12.73 5.55 21.61
N LEU A 28 13.43 5.05 20.61
CA LEU A 28 12.89 4.09 19.68
C LEU A 28 13.00 2.67 20.24
N HIS A 29 12.37 1.69 19.59
CA HIS A 29 12.51 0.29 19.96
C HIS A 29 14.01 -0.11 19.94
N PRO A 30 14.50 -0.95 20.85
CA PRO A 30 15.95 -1.28 20.99
C PRO A 30 16.61 -1.78 19.69
N ARG A 31 15.86 -2.38 18.78
CA ARG A 31 16.36 -2.83 17.47
C ARG A 31 16.49 -1.73 16.42
N MET A 32 16.06 -0.49 16.71
CA MET A 32 16.05 0.62 15.75
C MET A 32 17.24 1.59 15.98
N THR A 33 18.42 1.03 16.28
CA THR A 33 19.63 1.81 16.54
C THR A 33 20.06 2.67 15.35
N GLY A 34 19.97 2.12 14.14
CA GLY A 34 20.28 2.86 12.92
C GLY A 34 19.38 4.09 12.73
N LEU A 35 18.07 3.95 12.98
CA LEU A 35 17.13 5.06 12.88
C LEU A 35 17.34 6.10 13.96
N ALA A 36 17.65 5.67 15.20
CA ALA A 36 18.02 6.58 16.27
C ALA A 36 19.31 7.37 15.93
N GLY A 37 20.28 6.70 15.29
CA GLY A 37 21.49 7.36 14.79
C GLY A 37 21.20 8.40 13.72
N LEU A 38 20.29 8.13 12.78
CA LEU A 38 19.86 9.10 11.76
C LEU A 38 19.17 10.32 12.40
N PHE A 39 18.30 10.10 13.39
CA PHE A 39 17.67 11.20 14.13
C PHE A 39 18.72 12.06 14.88
N ASN A 40 19.61 11.43 15.63
CA ASN A 40 20.61 12.12 16.44
C ASN A 40 21.67 12.86 15.60
N THR A 41 21.80 12.51 14.29
CA THR A 41 22.64 13.23 13.32
C THR A 41 21.86 14.24 12.46
N GLY A 42 20.58 14.49 12.77
CA GLY A 42 19.74 15.45 12.06
C GLY A 42 19.27 15.02 10.67
N ARG A 43 19.38 13.71 10.34
CA ARG A 43 18.97 13.14 9.04
C ARG A 43 17.58 12.50 9.04
N ALA A 44 16.94 12.44 10.20
CA ALA A 44 15.58 11.94 10.36
C ALA A 44 14.82 12.79 11.36
N ALA A 45 13.49 12.83 11.21
CA ALA A 45 12.58 13.43 12.17
C ALA A 45 11.55 12.40 12.62
N VAL A 46 11.06 12.55 13.84
CA VAL A 46 9.98 11.72 14.39
C VAL A 46 8.77 12.60 14.64
N GLN A 47 7.67 12.30 14.01
CA GLN A 47 6.39 12.96 14.24
C GLN A 47 5.52 12.06 15.12
N LEU A 48 5.13 12.58 16.27
CA LEU A 48 4.28 11.88 17.24
C LEU A 48 2.80 12.25 17.03
N ASN A 49 1.92 11.40 17.59
CA ASN A 49 0.48 11.61 17.60
C ASN A 49 -0.14 11.78 16.21
N VAL A 50 0.41 11.09 15.21
CA VAL A 50 -0.19 11.01 13.87
C VAL A 50 -1.36 10.04 13.93
N GLY A 51 -2.54 10.50 13.51
CA GLY A 51 -3.76 9.68 13.55
C GLY A 51 -4.90 10.33 12.75
N PRO A 52 -6.03 9.61 12.59
CA PRO A 52 -7.17 10.07 11.80
C PRO A 52 -8.06 11.09 12.51
N LEU A 53 -7.76 11.50 13.76
CA LEU A 53 -8.56 12.49 14.46
C LEU A 53 -8.57 13.82 13.69
N VAL A 54 -9.76 14.41 13.53
CA VAL A 54 -9.94 15.69 12.82
C VAL A 54 -9.35 16.86 13.63
N VAL A 55 -9.47 16.78 14.95
CA VAL A 55 -8.89 17.73 15.93
C VAL A 55 -8.36 16.97 17.14
N PRO A 56 -7.40 17.51 17.89
CA PRO A 56 -7.02 16.96 19.18
C PRO A 56 -8.26 16.79 20.08
N THR A 57 -8.50 15.60 20.56
CA THR A 57 -9.77 15.22 21.21
C THR A 57 -9.51 14.59 22.57
N THR A 58 -10.10 15.17 23.62
CA THR A 58 -10.11 14.58 24.95
C THR A 58 -11.21 13.54 25.07
N ARG A 59 -11.10 12.64 26.08
CA ARG A 59 -12.16 11.68 26.39
C ARG A 59 -13.52 12.35 26.63
N GLN A 60 -13.55 13.48 27.34
CA GLN A 60 -14.78 14.22 27.61
C GLN A 60 -15.43 14.74 26.33
N GLN A 61 -14.63 15.33 25.42
CA GLN A 61 -15.11 15.80 24.12
C GLN A 61 -15.64 14.66 23.25
N TYR A 62 -14.96 13.50 23.27
CA TYR A 62 -15.44 12.30 22.59
C TYR A 62 -16.78 11.85 23.13
N MET A 63 -16.92 11.72 24.46
CA MET A 63 -18.15 11.24 25.10
C MET A 63 -19.33 12.19 24.91
N SER A 64 -19.08 13.50 24.83
CA SER A 64 -20.11 14.52 24.64
C SER A 64 -20.45 14.81 23.18
N GLY A 65 -19.68 14.30 22.23
CA GLY A 65 -19.81 14.63 20.80
C GLY A 65 -19.52 16.10 20.49
N ALA A 66 -18.74 16.80 21.33
CA ALA A 66 -18.49 18.23 21.20
C ALA A 66 -17.55 18.63 20.07
N VAL A 67 -16.89 17.65 19.45
CA VAL A 67 -15.91 17.87 18.36
C VAL A 67 -16.18 16.92 17.20
N PRO A 68 -15.81 17.31 15.95
CA PRO A 68 -15.92 16.41 14.82
C PRO A 68 -14.98 15.21 14.99
N LEU A 69 -15.50 14.02 14.74
CA LEU A 69 -14.77 12.76 14.81
C LEU A 69 -14.68 12.12 13.42
N PRO A 70 -13.67 11.31 13.16
CA PRO A 70 -13.63 10.49 11.96
C PRO A 70 -14.79 9.48 11.97
N PRO A 71 -15.24 9.01 10.80
CA PRO A 71 -16.33 8.06 10.72
C PRO A 71 -16.00 6.79 11.49
N LYS A 72 -16.96 6.30 12.30
CA LYS A 72 -16.89 5.05 13.06
C LYS A 72 -15.52 4.82 13.75
N LEU A 73 -15.07 5.82 14.49
CA LEU A 73 -13.86 5.71 15.32
C LEU A 73 -13.92 4.41 16.15
N PHE A 74 -12.82 3.63 16.19
CA PHE A 74 -12.68 2.28 16.74
C PHE A 74 -13.20 1.12 15.87
N SER A 75 -13.83 1.37 14.74
CA SER A 75 -14.03 0.33 13.73
C SER A 75 -12.72 0.09 12.97
N HIS A 76 -12.22 -1.14 12.94
CA HIS A 76 -10.96 -1.47 12.28
C HIS A 76 -11.02 -1.18 10.77
N ASN A 77 -12.10 -1.59 10.10
CA ASN A 77 -12.24 -1.41 8.65
C ASN A 77 -12.35 0.07 8.28
N ASP A 78 -13.14 0.84 9.03
CA ASP A 78 -13.28 2.28 8.78
C ASP A 78 -11.97 3.01 9.04
N GLN A 79 -11.24 2.67 10.11
CA GLN A 79 -9.94 3.29 10.37
C GLN A 79 -8.90 2.94 9.30
N GLN A 80 -8.87 1.70 8.81
CA GLN A 80 -8.03 1.34 7.66
C GLN A 80 -8.41 2.14 6.41
N SER A 81 -9.71 2.31 6.14
CA SER A 81 -10.18 3.11 5.03
C SER A 81 -9.79 4.59 5.17
N VAL A 82 -9.98 5.17 6.35
CA VAL A 82 -9.58 6.57 6.61
C VAL A 82 -8.09 6.79 6.39
N TRP A 83 -7.23 5.89 6.84
CA TRP A 83 -5.78 5.96 6.61
C TRP A 83 -5.41 5.87 5.12
N GLN A 84 -6.13 5.08 4.35
CA GLN A 84 -5.84 4.84 2.94
C GLN A 84 -6.49 5.86 2.00
N SER A 85 -7.64 6.41 2.36
CA SER A 85 -8.47 7.21 1.46
C SER A 85 -8.95 8.54 2.02
N GLN A 86 -8.76 8.79 3.32
CA GLN A 86 -9.39 9.89 4.08
C GLN A 86 -10.93 9.81 4.10
N GLY A 87 -11.50 8.66 3.71
CA GLY A 87 -12.94 8.40 3.66
C GLY A 87 -13.34 7.18 4.47
N ALA A 88 -14.66 7.01 4.68
CA ALA A 88 -15.24 5.85 5.35
C ALA A 88 -15.04 4.56 4.55
N GLU A 89 -15.39 3.42 5.14
CA GLU A 89 -15.46 2.13 4.46
C GLU A 89 -16.32 2.24 3.19
N GLY A 90 -15.86 1.61 2.09
CA GLY A 90 -16.48 1.74 0.77
C GLY A 90 -15.90 2.84 -0.11
N SER A 91 -14.90 3.59 0.37
CA SER A 91 -14.14 4.50 -0.50
C SER A 91 -13.51 3.76 -1.68
N SER A 92 -13.68 4.30 -2.88
CA SER A 92 -13.19 3.70 -4.12
C SER A 92 -11.81 4.24 -4.56
N ARG A 93 -11.29 5.27 -3.89
CA ARG A 93 -10.01 5.92 -4.22
C ARG A 93 -9.18 6.16 -2.97
N GLY A 94 -7.87 6.00 -3.11
CA GLY A 94 -6.91 6.26 -2.06
C GLY A 94 -5.95 7.40 -2.40
N TRP A 95 -5.32 7.97 -1.40
CA TRP A 95 -4.41 9.09 -1.63
C TRP A 95 -3.15 8.68 -2.41
N GLY A 96 -2.66 7.44 -2.26
CA GLY A 96 -1.58 6.91 -3.09
C GLY A 96 -1.99 6.77 -4.56
N GLY A 97 -3.24 6.35 -4.84
CA GLY A 97 -3.80 6.31 -6.18
C GLY A 97 -3.96 7.71 -6.81
N ASN A 98 -4.37 8.71 -6.01
CA ASN A 98 -4.42 10.11 -6.48
C ASN A 98 -3.02 10.64 -6.84
N MET A 99 -1.98 10.25 -6.09
CA MET A 99 -0.58 10.54 -6.47
C MET A 99 -0.22 9.80 -7.77
N GLY A 100 -0.66 8.56 -7.93
CA GLY A 100 -0.49 7.79 -9.14
C GLY A 100 -1.13 8.47 -10.37
N ASP A 101 -2.32 9.04 -10.23
CA ASP A 101 -2.99 9.79 -11.30
C ASP A 101 -2.10 10.96 -11.81
N LEU A 102 -1.42 11.66 -10.91
CA LEU A 102 -0.49 12.73 -11.26
C LEU A 102 0.78 12.22 -11.96
N ALA A 103 1.21 11.01 -11.63
CA ALA A 103 2.42 10.41 -12.17
C ALA A 103 2.23 9.64 -13.49
N LEU A 104 0.99 9.39 -13.93
CA LEU A 104 0.70 8.60 -15.13
C LEU A 104 1.40 9.13 -16.39
N GLY A 105 1.40 10.44 -16.57
CA GLY A 105 1.99 11.08 -17.75
C GLY A 105 3.51 11.07 -17.80
N SER A 106 4.18 10.88 -16.66
CA SER A 106 5.64 10.83 -16.55
C SER A 106 6.19 9.39 -16.56
N ASN A 107 5.33 8.39 -16.48
CA ASN A 107 5.73 6.99 -16.45
C ASN A 107 5.65 6.35 -17.85
N GLY A 108 6.73 5.71 -18.29
CA GLY A 108 6.79 5.07 -19.62
C GLY A 108 5.78 3.93 -19.81
N ASN A 109 5.29 3.33 -18.72
CA ASN A 109 4.19 2.36 -18.74
C ASN A 109 3.23 2.65 -17.58
N ALA A 110 2.08 3.19 -17.90
CA ALA A 110 1.04 3.57 -16.93
C ALA A 110 0.59 2.39 -16.05
N LEU A 111 0.65 1.16 -16.54
CA LEU A 111 0.26 -0.04 -15.77
C LEU A 111 1.10 -0.24 -14.51
N PHE A 112 2.37 0.16 -14.53
CA PHE A 112 3.30 0.01 -13.41
C PHE A 112 3.47 1.27 -12.56
N THR A 113 2.56 2.24 -12.69
CA THR A 113 2.58 3.45 -11.85
C THR A 113 2.20 3.13 -10.39
N CYS A 114 1.20 2.29 -10.18
CA CYS A 114 0.75 1.86 -8.86
C CYS A 114 0.88 0.35 -8.73
N ILE A 115 1.89 -0.13 -7.99
CA ILE A 115 2.16 -1.56 -7.81
C ILE A 115 1.94 -1.95 -6.35
N SER A 116 1.20 -3.04 -6.12
CA SER A 116 1.04 -3.66 -4.80
C SER A 116 1.60 -5.08 -4.80
N VAL A 117 2.35 -5.42 -3.77
CA VAL A 117 2.85 -6.79 -3.52
C VAL A 117 2.08 -7.51 -2.41
N THR A 118 1.11 -6.82 -1.78
CA THR A 118 0.34 -7.33 -0.64
C THR A 118 -1.14 -7.54 -0.91
N GLY A 119 -1.57 -7.39 -2.16
CA GLY A 119 -2.97 -7.49 -2.57
C GLY A 119 -3.61 -6.14 -2.89
N ASN A 120 -4.90 -6.18 -3.23
CA ASN A 120 -5.66 -4.98 -3.56
C ASN A 120 -5.92 -4.15 -2.29
N THR A 121 -5.63 -2.86 -2.37
CA THR A 121 -5.92 -1.89 -1.31
C THR A 121 -6.54 -0.64 -1.92
N VAL A 122 -7.44 0.02 -1.20
CA VAL A 122 -7.99 1.30 -1.66
C VAL A 122 -6.89 2.37 -1.77
N PHE A 123 -5.82 2.25 -0.99
CA PHE A 123 -4.68 3.18 -0.98
C PHE A 123 -4.13 3.50 -2.38
N LEU A 124 -3.93 2.48 -3.23
CA LEU A 124 -3.37 2.64 -4.58
C LEU A 124 -4.41 2.81 -5.69
N ALA A 125 -5.71 2.83 -5.37
CA ALA A 125 -6.76 3.04 -6.35
C ALA A 125 -6.90 4.53 -6.68
N GLY A 126 -6.57 4.93 -7.91
CA GLY A 126 -6.75 6.29 -8.43
C GLY A 126 -8.07 6.45 -9.17
N ARG A 127 -8.26 7.60 -9.80
CA ARG A 127 -9.33 7.82 -10.79
C ARG A 127 -9.01 7.14 -12.11
N ASP A 128 -7.79 7.31 -12.58
CA ASP A 128 -7.27 6.83 -13.85
C ASP A 128 -6.13 5.81 -13.63
N ALA A 129 -5.36 5.95 -12.54
CA ALA A 129 -4.32 5.02 -12.15
C ALA A 129 -4.93 3.72 -11.61
N LEU A 130 -4.69 2.64 -12.34
CA LEU A 130 -5.10 1.30 -11.93
C LEU A 130 -3.98 0.64 -11.14
N GLN A 131 -4.35 -0.03 -10.06
CA GLN A 131 -3.41 -0.82 -9.29
C GLN A 131 -3.01 -2.09 -10.04
N TYR A 132 -1.70 -2.32 -10.20
CA TYR A 132 -1.17 -3.60 -10.61
C TYR A 132 -0.77 -4.42 -9.39
N GLN A 133 -1.23 -5.67 -9.33
CA GLN A 133 -0.87 -6.57 -8.24
C GLN A 133 0.13 -7.62 -8.72
N CYS A 134 1.23 -7.76 -8.01
CA CYS A 134 2.16 -8.87 -8.14
C CYS A 134 2.42 -9.52 -6.77
N SER A 135 3.20 -10.58 -6.75
CA SER A 135 3.68 -11.21 -5.52
C SER A 135 5.19 -11.02 -5.38
N THR A 136 5.75 -11.42 -4.25
CA THR A 136 7.21 -11.47 -4.07
C THR A 136 7.89 -12.48 -5.01
N ALA A 137 7.13 -13.43 -5.58
CA ALA A 137 7.60 -14.36 -6.59
C ALA A 137 7.43 -13.86 -8.03
N GLY A 138 6.93 -12.64 -8.22
CA GLY A 138 6.68 -12.03 -9.52
C GLY A 138 5.20 -11.85 -9.85
N ALA A 139 4.87 -11.78 -11.13
CA ALA A 139 3.51 -11.60 -11.61
C ALA A 139 2.60 -12.75 -11.18
N VAL A 140 1.35 -12.42 -10.85
CA VAL A 140 0.32 -13.44 -10.59
C VAL A 140 -0.13 -14.04 -11.91
N PRO A 141 0.14 -15.33 -12.17
CA PRO A 141 -0.15 -15.92 -13.48
C PRO A 141 -1.64 -16.13 -13.69
N VAL A 142 -2.10 -15.99 -14.93
CA VAL A 142 -3.42 -16.45 -15.36
C VAL A 142 -3.32 -17.98 -15.58
N LYS A 143 -3.58 -18.74 -14.52
CA LYS A 143 -3.33 -20.21 -14.46
C LYS A 143 -3.94 -21.00 -15.61
N SER A 144 -5.12 -20.59 -16.10
CA SER A 144 -5.80 -21.27 -17.21
C SER A 144 -5.06 -21.16 -18.57
N THR A 145 -4.06 -20.26 -18.68
CA THR A 145 -3.19 -20.18 -19.86
C THR A 145 -1.88 -20.94 -19.69
N LYS A 146 -1.71 -21.67 -18.56
CA LYS A 146 -0.51 -22.43 -18.20
C LYS A 146 -0.79 -23.94 -18.20
N ASP A 147 0.28 -24.72 -18.12
CA ASP A 147 0.24 -26.18 -18.19
C ASP A 147 -0.63 -26.88 -17.13
N GLN A 148 -0.91 -26.19 -16.07
CA GLN A 148 -1.66 -26.76 -14.94
C GLN A 148 -3.15 -26.93 -15.18
N PHE A 149 -3.73 -26.30 -16.21
CA PHE A 149 -5.16 -26.35 -16.49
C PHE A 149 -5.49 -27.05 -17.83
N PHE A 150 -4.76 -26.70 -18.90
CA PHE A 150 -4.88 -27.34 -20.20
C PHE A 150 -3.54 -27.99 -20.56
N TYR A 151 -3.52 -29.29 -20.72
CA TYR A 151 -2.30 -30.03 -21.08
C TYR A 151 -1.86 -29.75 -22.51
N GLU A 152 -2.82 -29.58 -23.43
CA GLU A 152 -2.54 -29.34 -24.85
C GLU A 152 -2.17 -27.86 -25.13
N PRO A 153 -1.02 -27.59 -25.75
CA PRO A 153 -0.60 -26.22 -26.08
C PRO A 153 -1.61 -25.45 -26.94
N ALA A 154 -2.25 -26.12 -27.90
CA ALA A 154 -3.26 -25.53 -28.77
C ALA A 154 -4.47 -25.04 -27.99
N MET A 155 -4.93 -25.78 -26.98
CA MET A 155 -6.04 -25.37 -26.13
C MET A 155 -5.68 -24.15 -25.26
N ARG A 156 -4.45 -24.09 -24.74
CA ARG A 156 -3.97 -22.93 -24.00
C ARG A 156 -3.94 -21.67 -24.84
N SER A 157 -3.44 -21.77 -26.07
CA SER A 157 -3.41 -20.64 -27.00
C SER A 157 -4.83 -20.19 -27.39
N ALA A 158 -5.71 -21.12 -27.73
CA ALA A 158 -7.10 -20.81 -28.05
C ALA A 158 -7.83 -20.15 -26.86
N PHE A 159 -7.60 -20.63 -25.67
CA PHE A 159 -8.17 -20.03 -24.46
C PHE A 159 -7.60 -18.63 -24.20
N ALA A 160 -6.30 -18.46 -24.33
CA ALA A 160 -5.65 -17.14 -24.19
C ALA A 160 -6.20 -16.12 -25.22
N GLU A 161 -6.43 -16.55 -26.47
CA GLU A 161 -7.06 -15.70 -27.48
C GLU A 161 -8.50 -15.37 -27.11
N LEU A 162 -9.29 -16.35 -26.68
CA LEU A 162 -10.70 -16.19 -26.31
C LEU A 162 -10.91 -15.14 -25.22
N ILE A 163 -10.10 -15.18 -24.16
CA ILE A 163 -10.21 -14.25 -23.02
C ILE A 163 -9.66 -12.85 -23.29
N GLN A 164 -9.10 -12.62 -24.48
CA GLN A 164 -8.60 -11.33 -24.90
C GLN A 164 -9.45 -10.69 -26.01
N GLN A 165 -10.41 -11.40 -26.59
CA GLN A 165 -11.23 -10.90 -27.67
C GLN A 165 -12.14 -9.75 -27.20
N PRO A 166 -12.33 -8.68 -28.00
CA PRO A 166 -13.34 -7.69 -27.72
C PRO A 166 -14.74 -8.30 -27.65
N ARG A 167 -15.57 -7.80 -26.76
CA ARG A 167 -16.96 -8.20 -26.58
C ARG A 167 -17.89 -7.01 -26.69
N THR A 168 -19.12 -7.25 -27.10
CA THR A 168 -20.15 -6.19 -27.19
C THR A 168 -20.73 -5.84 -25.83
N HIS A 169 -20.85 -6.82 -24.92
CA HIS A 169 -21.31 -6.58 -23.57
C HIS A 169 -20.22 -5.87 -22.74
N MET A 170 -20.58 -4.78 -22.07
CA MET A 170 -19.64 -3.87 -21.39
C MET A 170 -18.78 -4.61 -20.33
N LEU A 171 -19.39 -5.42 -19.47
CA LEU A 171 -18.67 -6.15 -18.42
C LEU A 171 -17.75 -7.24 -18.98
N GLU A 172 -18.19 -7.97 -19.99
CA GLU A 172 -17.35 -8.97 -20.68
C GLU A 172 -16.15 -8.32 -21.35
N ASN A 173 -16.38 -7.19 -22.01
CA ASN A 173 -15.32 -6.44 -22.69
C ASN A 173 -14.30 -5.91 -21.68
N GLU A 174 -14.75 -5.37 -20.55
CA GLU A 174 -13.84 -4.92 -19.49
C GLU A 174 -13.07 -6.08 -18.86
N TYR A 175 -13.71 -7.22 -18.60
CA TYR A 175 -13.03 -8.43 -18.15
C TYR A 175 -11.91 -8.84 -19.12
N ASN A 176 -12.19 -8.89 -20.41
CA ASN A 176 -11.21 -9.26 -21.44
C ASN A 176 -10.08 -8.21 -21.55
N ARG A 177 -10.37 -6.92 -21.33
CA ARG A 177 -9.33 -5.88 -21.23
C ARG A 177 -8.40 -6.11 -20.04
N VAL A 178 -8.95 -6.48 -18.89
CA VAL A 178 -8.15 -6.81 -17.69
C VAL A 178 -7.27 -8.03 -17.96
N MET A 179 -7.83 -9.09 -18.56
CA MET A 179 -7.07 -10.30 -18.92
C MET A 179 -5.92 -10.00 -19.88
N ARG A 180 -6.18 -9.21 -20.91
CA ARG A 180 -5.14 -8.79 -21.87
C ARG A 180 -4.01 -8.03 -21.18
N ARG A 181 -4.35 -7.07 -20.29
CA ARG A 181 -3.34 -6.34 -19.51
C ARG A 181 -2.53 -7.27 -18.60
N SER A 182 -3.20 -8.21 -17.94
CA SER A 182 -2.54 -9.18 -17.03
C SER A 182 -1.55 -10.07 -17.77
N LEU A 183 -1.95 -10.62 -18.92
CA LEU A 183 -1.06 -11.46 -19.74
C LEU A 183 0.14 -10.67 -20.30
N GLY A 184 -0.08 -9.44 -20.75
CA GLY A 184 1.01 -8.56 -21.23
C GLY A 184 1.96 -8.16 -20.10
N ALA A 185 1.43 -7.84 -18.93
CA ALA A 185 2.22 -7.47 -17.76
C ALA A 185 3.05 -8.63 -17.20
N GLU A 186 2.53 -9.85 -17.25
CA GLU A 186 3.22 -11.04 -16.74
C GLU A 186 4.60 -11.22 -17.39
N GLY A 187 4.66 -11.11 -18.71
CA GLY A 187 5.93 -11.23 -19.45
C GLY A 187 6.93 -10.12 -19.07
N GLN A 188 6.47 -8.89 -18.92
CA GLN A 188 7.31 -7.75 -18.56
C GLN A 188 7.85 -7.86 -17.13
N VAL A 189 7.00 -8.20 -16.16
CA VAL A 189 7.41 -8.35 -14.75
C VAL A 189 8.36 -9.52 -14.57
N ASN A 190 8.03 -10.68 -15.13
CA ASN A 190 8.90 -11.86 -15.02
C ASN A 190 10.22 -11.65 -15.76
N GLY A 191 10.22 -10.96 -16.91
CA GLY A 191 11.44 -10.58 -17.60
C GLY A 191 12.32 -9.61 -16.82
N ALA A 192 11.71 -8.62 -16.17
CA ALA A 192 12.43 -7.65 -15.32
C ALA A 192 13.01 -8.28 -14.06
N LEU A 193 12.36 -9.31 -13.51
CA LEU A 193 12.83 -10.03 -12.32
C LEU A 193 13.80 -11.17 -12.65
N ALA A 194 13.91 -11.57 -13.92
CA ALA A 194 14.83 -12.62 -14.32
C ALA A 194 16.29 -12.20 -14.04
N GLY A 195 16.97 -12.99 -13.21
CA GLY A 195 18.37 -12.73 -12.82
C GLY A 195 18.55 -11.71 -11.68
N VAL A 196 17.47 -11.19 -11.10
CA VAL A 196 17.56 -10.32 -9.92
C VAL A 196 17.56 -11.18 -8.67
N THR A 197 18.65 -11.10 -7.89
CA THR A 197 18.71 -11.65 -6.53
C THR A 197 18.42 -10.51 -5.56
N LEU A 198 17.27 -10.56 -4.89
CA LEU A 198 16.96 -9.61 -3.82
C LEU A 198 17.78 -10.00 -2.59
N GLY A 199 18.67 -9.10 -2.13
CA GLY A 199 19.36 -9.26 -0.84
C GLY A 199 18.32 -9.17 0.29
N THR A 200 18.21 -10.22 1.12
CA THR A 200 17.42 -10.26 2.34
C THR A 200 18.22 -9.75 3.52
#